data_762914e5cf8dc6d44cb573c79db35a28
#
_entry.id   762914e5cf8dc6d44cb573c79db35a28
#
_cell.length_a   1.000
_cell.length_b   1.000
_cell.length_c   1.000
_cell.angle_alpha   90.00
_cell.angle_beta   90.00
_cell.angle_gamma   90.00
#
_symmetry.space_group_name_H-M   'P 1'
#
loop_
_entity.id
_entity.type
_entity.pdbx_description
1 polymer ?
#
loop_
_entity_poly.entity_id
_entity_poly.type
_entity_poly.pdbx_seq_one_letter_code
_entity_poly.pdbx_strand_id
1 'polypeptide(L)'
;YVNRQAEQGGAAIEAAYQDPATGERVSGGPNSVVDWQTLSREGRRFVNMALTPDEITAVTGKPAVSPVRAFVGLTTAPTVDARVAIAMQELENLGAFERSVLCFSSPTGTGYINYVVAETLEYLTGGDCATVGLQYSLRPSFLSLDKVKLGREQNRALLHAIHGRLMGIDPAKRPRFVTMGESLGAFTMQDAFLHEGTGGLHRAG
;
A
#
# COMPACT_ATOMS: atom_id res chain seq x y z
N TYR A 1 -6.57 19.62 20.85
CA TYR A 1 -5.40 20.43 20.45
C TYR A 1 -4.27 19.51 19.96
N VAL A 2 -3.79 18.57 20.78
CA VAL A 2 -2.69 17.64 20.44
C VAL A 2 -2.96 16.85 19.15
N ASN A 3 -4.17 16.29 18.99
CA ASN A 3 -4.52 15.53 17.79
C ASN A 3 -4.46 16.37 16.51
N ARG A 4 -4.91 17.63 16.58
CA ARG A 4 -4.86 18.55 15.43
C ARG A 4 -3.42 18.91 15.04
N GLN A 5 -2.54 19.13 16.01
CA GLN A 5 -1.13 19.37 15.74
C GLN A 5 -0.44 18.14 15.14
N ALA A 6 -0.77 16.94 15.65
CA ALA A 6 -0.23 15.70 15.11
C ALA A 6 -0.69 15.44 13.66
N GLU A 7 -1.95 15.76 13.34
CA GLU A 7 -2.48 15.68 11.96
C GLU A 7 -1.79 16.70 11.03
N GLN A 8 -1.59 17.94 11.49
CA GLN A 8 -0.85 18.94 10.72
C GLN A 8 0.59 18.52 10.46
N GLY A 9 1.27 17.96 11.47
CA GLY A 9 2.62 17.42 11.32
C GLY A 9 2.67 16.23 10.35
N GLY A 10 1.69 15.33 10.39
CA GLY A 10 1.57 14.21 9.47
C GLY A 10 1.20 14.60 8.03
N ALA A 11 0.58 15.77 7.85
CA ALA A 11 0.23 16.32 6.55
C ALA A 11 1.33 17.20 5.93
N ALA A 12 2.33 17.62 6.71
CA ALA A 12 3.41 18.47 6.22
C ALA A 12 4.29 17.72 5.22
N ILE A 13 4.38 18.24 3.99
CA ILE A 13 5.16 17.64 2.90
C ILE A 13 6.59 18.17 2.93
N GLU A 14 7.56 17.26 2.90
CA GLU A 14 8.98 17.58 2.79
C GLU A 14 9.30 18.14 1.40
N ALA A 15 10.29 19.04 1.31
CA ALA A 15 10.67 19.68 0.05
C ALA A 15 11.04 18.67 -1.05
N ALA A 16 11.65 17.54 -0.68
CA ALA A 16 12.03 16.47 -1.60
C ALA A 16 10.84 15.74 -2.24
N TYR A 17 9.62 15.89 -1.71
CA TYR A 17 8.43 15.18 -2.16
C TYR A 17 7.30 16.12 -2.59
N GLN A 18 7.65 17.33 -3.04
CA GLN A 18 6.65 18.31 -3.50
C GLN A 18 6.18 18.01 -4.92
N ASP A 19 7.09 17.65 -5.79
CA ASP A 19 6.78 17.33 -7.18
C ASP A 19 6.18 15.93 -7.33
N PRO A 20 5.30 15.73 -8.33
CA PRO A 20 4.73 14.41 -8.62
C PRO A 20 5.80 13.35 -8.89
N ALA A 21 5.50 12.11 -8.54
CA ALA A 21 6.36 10.98 -8.88
C ALA A 21 6.47 10.82 -10.40
N THR A 22 7.67 10.50 -10.88
CA THR A 22 7.95 10.31 -12.31
C THR A 22 7.86 8.84 -12.74
N GLY A 23 7.79 7.91 -11.81
CA GLY A 23 7.69 6.49 -12.07
C GLY A 23 6.33 6.12 -12.69
N GLU A 24 6.35 5.31 -13.74
CA GLU A 24 5.13 4.88 -14.44
C GLU A 24 4.30 3.85 -13.64
N ARG A 25 4.90 3.21 -12.62
CA ARG A 25 4.30 2.14 -11.84
C ARG A 25 4.12 2.48 -10.36
N VAL A 26 3.98 3.77 -10.08
CA VAL A 26 3.77 4.26 -8.71
C VAL A 26 2.59 5.22 -8.65
N SER A 27 1.91 5.27 -7.50
CA SER A 27 0.81 6.22 -7.28
C SER A 27 1.28 7.67 -7.38
N GLY A 28 0.45 8.49 -8.01
CA GLY A 28 0.76 9.89 -8.31
C GLY A 28 1.69 10.08 -9.50
N GLY A 29 2.12 9.00 -10.16
CA GLY A 29 2.88 9.01 -11.39
C GLY A 29 2.01 9.09 -12.66
N PRO A 30 2.61 9.00 -13.85
CA PRO A 30 1.91 9.23 -15.14
C PRO A 30 0.71 8.30 -15.41
N ASN A 31 0.77 7.05 -14.95
CA ASN A 31 -0.28 6.05 -15.16
C ASN A 31 -1.23 5.90 -13.94
N SER A 32 -1.06 6.73 -12.93
CA SER A 32 -1.84 6.67 -11.70
C SER A 32 -3.21 7.31 -11.85
N VAL A 33 -4.22 6.74 -11.19
CA VAL A 33 -5.53 7.39 -10.97
C VAL A 33 -5.59 8.15 -9.66
N VAL A 34 -4.57 8.01 -8.82
CA VAL A 34 -4.45 8.74 -7.54
C VAL A 34 -3.85 10.11 -7.80
N ASP A 35 -4.59 11.16 -7.44
CA ASP A 35 -4.05 12.52 -7.50
C ASP A 35 -2.93 12.68 -6.46
N TRP A 36 -1.75 13.11 -6.93
CA TRP A 36 -0.58 13.39 -6.11
C TRP A 36 -0.86 14.28 -4.90
N GLN A 37 -1.74 15.28 -5.07
CA GLN A 37 -2.09 16.22 -4.01
C GLN A 37 -2.86 15.56 -2.84
N THR A 38 -3.45 14.39 -3.07
CA THR A 38 -4.15 13.63 -2.04
C THR A 38 -3.25 12.70 -1.23
N LEU A 39 -1.99 12.52 -1.66
CA LEU A 39 -1.01 11.73 -0.95
C LEU A 39 -0.41 12.52 0.22
N SER A 40 -0.43 11.90 1.39
CA SER A 40 0.26 12.41 2.57
C SER A 40 1.79 12.33 2.42
N ARG A 41 2.51 12.94 3.35
CA ARG A 41 3.98 12.82 3.44
C ARG A 41 4.47 11.38 3.31
N GLU A 42 3.88 10.46 4.08
CA GLU A 42 4.31 9.06 4.08
C GLU A 42 3.93 8.34 2.78
N GLY A 43 2.79 8.68 2.18
CA GLY A 43 2.42 8.17 0.87
C GLY A 43 3.39 8.62 -0.22
N ARG A 44 3.70 9.91 -0.28
CA ARG A 44 4.68 10.45 -1.25
C ARG A 44 6.07 9.86 -1.07
N ARG A 45 6.51 9.74 0.20
CA ARG A 45 7.77 9.09 0.52
C ARG A 45 7.79 7.64 0.05
N PHE A 46 6.76 6.87 0.37
CA PHE A 46 6.67 5.46 0.01
C PHE A 46 6.78 5.24 -1.50
N VAL A 47 6.06 6.03 -2.31
CA VAL A 47 6.07 5.85 -3.78
C VAL A 47 7.38 6.33 -4.42
N ASN A 48 8.00 7.39 -3.89
CA ASN A 48 9.29 7.90 -4.39
C ASN A 48 10.49 7.02 -4.02
N MET A 49 10.36 6.14 -3.03
CA MET A 49 11.40 5.19 -2.64
C MET A 49 11.31 3.84 -3.39
N ALA A 50 10.44 3.73 -4.40
CA ALA A 50 10.43 2.54 -5.25
C ALA A 50 11.77 2.39 -5.97
N LEU A 51 12.37 1.20 -5.88
CA LEU A 51 13.64 0.93 -6.54
C LEU A 51 13.46 0.91 -8.06
N THR A 52 14.46 1.43 -8.74
CA THR A 52 14.55 1.31 -10.20
C THR A 52 15.10 -0.07 -10.61
N PRO A 53 14.82 -0.54 -11.84
CA PRO A 53 15.43 -1.77 -12.34
C PRO A 53 16.96 -1.77 -12.27
N ASP A 54 17.60 -0.61 -12.50
CA ASP A 54 19.06 -0.48 -12.46
C ASP A 54 19.61 -0.65 -11.04
N GLU A 55 18.95 -0.07 -10.03
CA GLU A 55 19.33 -0.24 -8.62
C GLU A 55 19.19 -1.70 -8.19
N ILE A 56 18.08 -2.37 -8.56
CA ILE A 56 17.87 -3.78 -8.25
C ILE A 56 18.93 -4.64 -8.96
N THR A 57 19.21 -4.38 -10.23
CA THR A 57 20.21 -5.09 -11.01
C THR A 57 21.62 -4.91 -10.43
N ALA A 58 21.96 -3.70 -10.00
CA ALA A 58 23.26 -3.38 -9.42
C ALA A 58 23.54 -4.21 -8.14
N VAL A 59 22.50 -4.48 -7.35
CA VAL A 59 22.62 -5.25 -6.10
C VAL A 59 22.55 -6.76 -6.35
N THR A 60 21.61 -7.19 -7.21
CA THR A 60 21.32 -8.63 -7.39
C THR A 60 22.17 -9.30 -8.47
N GLY A 61 22.77 -8.52 -9.37
CA GLY A 61 23.46 -9.01 -10.56
C GLY A 61 22.55 -9.68 -11.59
N LYS A 62 21.23 -9.48 -11.51
CA LYS A 62 20.23 -10.09 -12.39
C LYS A 62 19.36 -9.01 -13.05
N PRO A 63 18.87 -9.24 -14.28
CA PRO A 63 17.90 -8.34 -14.91
C PRO A 63 16.67 -8.14 -14.00
N ALA A 64 16.20 -6.91 -13.91
CA ALA A 64 15.08 -6.54 -13.06
C ALA A 64 14.02 -5.74 -13.87
N VAL A 65 12.81 -5.64 -13.29
CA VAL A 65 11.71 -4.80 -13.80
C VAL A 65 11.31 -3.78 -12.76
N SER A 66 10.57 -2.74 -13.17
CA SER A 66 10.07 -1.73 -12.25
C SER A 66 9.01 -2.34 -11.31
N PRO A 67 9.18 -2.28 -9.99
CA PRO A 67 8.17 -2.70 -9.04
C PRO A 67 6.96 -1.76 -9.08
N VAL A 68 5.82 -2.23 -8.57
CA VAL A 68 4.62 -1.41 -8.39
C VAL A 68 4.53 -0.96 -6.93
N ARG A 69 4.38 0.35 -6.70
CA ARG A 69 4.01 0.90 -5.39
C ARG A 69 2.73 1.72 -5.49
N ALA A 70 1.64 1.16 -5.00
CA ALA A 70 0.34 1.80 -4.93
C ALA A 70 0.08 2.33 -3.51
N PHE A 71 -0.37 3.57 -3.40
CA PHE A 71 -0.75 4.16 -2.13
C PHE A 71 -1.98 5.04 -2.30
N VAL A 72 -3.00 4.81 -1.47
CA VAL A 72 -4.20 5.64 -1.44
C VAL A 72 -4.24 6.40 -0.13
N GLY A 73 -4.24 7.73 -0.24
CA GLY A 73 -4.25 8.64 0.91
C GLY A 73 -5.61 8.69 1.59
N LEU A 74 -5.63 9.17 2.84
CA LEU A 74 -6.85 9.34 3.61
C LEU A 74 -7.83 10.31 2.95
N THR A 75 -7.33 11.30 2.23
CA THR A 75 -8.10 12.36 1.56
C THR A 75 -8.39 12.09 0.09
N THR A 76 -7.93 10.97 -0.46
CA THR A 76 -8.15 10.62 -1.87
C THR A 76 -9.64 10.45 -2.19
N ALA A 77 -10.44 9.94 -1.23
CA ALA A 77 -11.88 9.90 -1.32
C ALA A 77 -12.53 9.91 0.07
N PRO A 78 -13.80 10.37 0.20
CA PRO A 78 -14.44 10.60 1.50
C PRO A 78 -14.84 9.31 2.24
N THR A 79 -15.12 8.23 1.53
CA THR A 79 -15.62 6.97 2.12
C THR A 79 -14.62 5.84 1.97
N VAL A 80 -14.75 4.81 2.81
CA VAL A 80 -13.95 3.59 2.71
C VAL A 80 -14.14 2.94 1.34
N ASP A 81 -15.38 2.74 0.93
CA ASP A 81 -15.71 2.08 -0.34
C ASP A 81 -15.10 2.81 -1.54
N ALA A 82 -15.19 4.14 -1.56
CA ALA A 82 -14.61 4.95 -2.63
C ALA A 82 -13.07 4.85 -2.66
N ARG A 83 -12.40 4.85 -1.48
CA ARG A 83 -10.94 4.65 -1.43
C ARG A 83 -10.53 3.25 -1.85
N VAL A 84 -11.30 2.24 -1.47
CA VAL A 84 -11.07 0.85 -1.91
C VAL A 84 -11.26 0.72 -3.42
N ALA A 85 -12.31 1.32 -3.98
CA ALA A 85 -12.53 1.32 -5.44
C ALA A 85 -11.35 1.98 -6.18
N ILE A 86 -10.87 3.13 -5.69
CA ILE A 86 -9.67 3.79 -6.25
C ILE A 86 -8.44 2.90 -6.10
N ALA A 87 -8.24 2.25 -4.96
CA ALA A 87 -7.10 1.35 -4.76
C ALA A 87 -7.12 0.17 -5.76
N MET A 88 -8.28 -0.41 -6.01
CA MET A 88 -8.43 -1.48 -6.99
C MET A 88 -8.15 -1.01 -8.42
N GLN A 89 -8.68 0.16 -8.79
CA GLN A 89 -8.41 0.76 -10.10
C GLN A 89 -6.93 1.12 -10.26
N GLU A 90 -6.29 1.63 -9.22
CA GLU A 90 -4.87 1.92 -9.19
C GLU A 90 -4.03 0.67 -9.41
N LEU A 91 -4.36 -0.43 -8.72
CA LEU A 91 -3.68 -1.73 -8.90
C LEU A 91 -3.80 -2.26 -10.33
N GLU A 92 -4.96 -2.13 -10.97
CA GLU A 92 -5.15 -2.50 -12.39
C GLU A 92 -4.30 -1.61 -13.30
N ASN A 93 -4.38 -0.29 -13.16
CA ASN A 93 -3.68 0.66 -14.02
C ASN A 93 -2.16 0.53 -13.93
N LEU A 94 -1.63 0.26 -12.74
CA LEU A 94 -0.19 0.08 -12.52
C LEU A 94 0.30 -1.33 -12.88
N GLY A 95 -0.60 -2.27 -13.22
CA GLY A 95 -0.28 -3.64 -13.59
C GLY A 95 0.13 -4.51 -12.40
N ALA A 96 -0.47 -4.29 -11.22
CA ALA A 96 -0.15 -5.01 -10.01
C ALA A 96 -0.56 -6.49 -10.06
N PHE A 97 -1.66 -6.80 -10.75
CA PHE A 97 -2.17 -8.15 -10.90
C PHE A 97 -1.41 -9.00 -11.93
N GLU A 98 -0.47 -8.41 -12.64
CA GLU A 98 0.43 -9.08 -13.59
C GLU A 98 1.78 -9.45 -12.95
N ARG A 99 1.99 -9.11 -11.67
CA ARG A 99 3.21 -9.38 -10.93
C ARG A 99 3.19 -10.76 -10.31
N SER A 100 4.37 -11.32 -10.06
CA SER A 100 4.49 -12.62 -9.39
C SER A 100 4.07 -12.56 -7.92
N VAL A 101 4.24 -11.40 -7.27
CA VAL A 101 3.86 -11.18 -5.86
C VAL A 101 3.06 -9.88 -5.73
N LEU A 102 1.92 -9.95 -5.03
CA LEU A 102 1.15 -8.79 -4.58
C LEU A 102 1.14 -8.73 -3.05
N CYS A 103 1.70 -7.68 -2.50
CA CYS A 103 1.75 -7.42 -1.06
C CYS A 103 0.74 -6.34 -0.68
N PHE A 104 -0.21 -6.66 0.20
CA PHE A 104 -1.02 -5.63 0.86
C PHE A 104 -0.39 -5.28 2.21
N SER A 105 0.15 -4.08 2.31
CA SER A 105 0.80 -3.57 3.53
C SER A 105 -0.11 -2.58 4.24
N SER A 106 -0.59 -2.95 5.43
CA SER A 106 -1.33 -2.02 6.29
C SER A 106 -0.37 -1.03 6.93
N PRO A 107 -0.53 0.29 6.69
CA PRO A 107 0.37 1.30 7.24
C PRO A 107 0.21 1.47 8.75
N THR A 108 1.20 2.10 9.38
CA THR A 108 1.11 2.58 10.77
C THR A 108 0.12 3.74 10.91
N GLY A 109 -0.05 4.26 12.13
CA GLY A 109 -0.95 5.39 12.38
C GLY A 109 -0.65 6.66 11.56
N THR A 110 0.62 6.91 11.21
CA THR A 110 1.00 8.06 10.36
C THR A 110 0.77 7.80 8.87
N GLY A 111 0.50 6.57 8.47
CA GLY A 111 0.49 6.15 7.07
C GLY A 111 1.81 5.56 6.59
N TYR A 112 2.80 5.42 7.49
CA TYR A 112 4.10 4.85 7.16
C TYR A 112 4.00 3.37 6.82
N ILE A 113 4.58 2.98 5.70
CA ILE A 113 4.87 1.59 5.31
C ILE A 113 6.37 1.40 5.42
N ASN A 114 6.79 0.30 6.05
CA ASN A 114 8.20 0.00 6.23
C ASN A 114 8.90 -0.19 4.87
N TYR A 115 9.71 0.79 4.49
CA TYR A 115 10.41 0.79 3.21
C TYR A 115 11.41 -0.35 3.09
N VAL A 116 12.03 -0.76 4.18
CA VAL A 116 12.99 -1.88 4.16
C VAL A 116 12.31 -3.18 3.72
N VAL A 117 11.08 -3.42 4.19
CA VAL A 117 10.31 -4.60 3.77
C VAL A 117 9.90 -4.50 2.30
N ALA A 118 9.45 -3.31 1.84
CA ALA A 118 9.09 -3.11 0.45
C ALA A 118 10.30 -3.29 -0.49
N GLU A 119 11.43 -2.67 -0.18
CA GLU A 119 12.68 -2.82 -0.93
C GLU A 119 13.22 -4.25 -0.90
N THR A 120 13.12 -4.93 0.25
CA THR A 120 13.51 -6.35 0.35
C THR A 120 12.69 -7.21 -0.61
N LEU A 121 11.37 -6.97 -0.68
CA LEU A 121 10.50 -7.67 -1.62
C LEU A 121 10.91 -7.39 -3.07
N GLU A 122 11.23 -6.13 -3.39
CA GLU A 122 11.69 -5.70 -4.71
C GLU A 122 13.00 -6.38 -5.10
N TYR A 123 13.98 -6.46 -4.19
CA TYR A 123 15.23 -7.19 -4.43
C TYR A 123 15.00 -8.70 -4.62
N LEU A 124 14.19 -9.33 -3.76
CA LEU A 124 13.95 -10.77 -3.81
C LEU A 124 13.19 -11.22 -5.06
N THR A 125 12.37 -10.35 -5.63
CA THR A 125 11.56 -10.64 -6.82
C THR A 125 12.17 -10.08 -8.12
N GLY A 126 13.30 -9.35 -8.03
CA GLY A 126 13.83 -8.62 -9.19
C GLY A 126 12.86 -7.53 -9.67
N GLY A 127 12.09 -6.91 -8.77
CA GLY A 127 11.08 -5.92 -9.07
C GLY A 127 9.74 -6.49 -9.56
N ASP A 128 9.63 -7.82 -9.76
CA ASP A 128 8.38 -8.46 -10.20
C ASP A 128 7.39 -8.61 -9.03
N CYS A 129 7.07 -7.48 -8.39
CA CYS A 129 6.15 -7.39 -7.27
C CYS A 129 5.35 -6.09 -7.29
N ALA A 130 4.26 -6.10 -6.53
CA ALA A 130 3.46 -4.92 -6.23
C ALA A 130 3.26 -4.82 -4.71
N THR A 131 3.35 -3.60 -4.17
CA THR A 131 2.98 -3.31 -2.78
C THR A 131 1.92 -2.22 -2.76
N VAL A 132 0.80 -2.48 -2.06
CA VAL A 132 -0.29 -1.51 -1.89
C VAL A 132 -0.50 -1.16 -0.44
N GLY A 133 -0.76 0.13 -0.16
CA GLY A 133 -1.16 0.65 1.12
C GLY A 133 -2.39 1.55 1.04
N LEU A 134 -3.23 1.48 2.09
CA LEU A 134 -4.44 2.30 2.22
C LEU A 134 -4.41 3.02 3.57
N GLN A 135 -4.26 4.34 3.54
CA GLN A 135 -4.07 5.15 4.75
C GLN A 135 -5.38 5.37 5.51
N TYR A 136 -5.34 5.19 6.83
CA TYR A 136 -6.49 5.39 7.72
C TYR A 136 -6.31 6.49 8.76
N SER A 137 -5.08 7.01 8.94
CA SER A 137 -4.79 8.11 9.87
C SER A 137 -3.56 8.91 9.40
N LEU A 138 -3.38 10.11 9.97
CA LEU A 138 -2.22 11.00 9.78
C LEU A 138 -1.44 11.22 11.09
N ARG A 139 -1.83 10.51 12.16
CA ARG A 139 -1.29 10.70 13.50
C ARG A 139 -0.37 9.55 13.91
N PRO A 140 0.61 9.76 14.81
CA PRO A 140 1.36 8.69 15.44
C PRO A 140 0.43 7.59 15.99
N SER A 141 0.90 6.34 16.00
CA SER A 141 0.06 5.17 16.34
C SER A 141 -0.63 5.30 17.70
N PHE A 142 0.05 5.83 18.72
CA PHE A 142 -0.53 6.04 20.06
C PHE A 142 -1.63 7.11 20.10
N LEU A 143 -1.70 8.01 19.12
CA LEU A 143 -2.76 9.01 18.93
C LEU A 143 -3.80 8.58 17.89
N SER A 144 -3.67 7.39 17.32
CA SER A 144 -4.55 6.85 16.27
C SER A 144 -5.46 5.73 16.75
N LEU A 145 -5.54 5.48 18.05
CA LEU A 145 -6.35 4.39 18.61
C LEU A 145 -7.85 4.55 18.28
N ASP A 146 -8.35 5.77 18.19
CA ASP A 146 -9.71 6.08 17.73
C ASP A 146 -9.93 5.78 16.23
N LYS A 147 -8.85 5.64 15.45
CA LYS A 147 -8.88 5.29 14.02
C LYS A 147 -8.76 3.78 13.74
N VAL A 148 -8.54 2.98 14.76
CA VAL A 148 -8.43 1.51 14.63
C VAL A 148 -9.64 0.90 13.93
N LYS A 149 -10.85 1.34 14.29
CA LYS A 149 -12.09 0.86 13.65
C LYS A 149 -12.06 1.12 12.14
N LEU A 150 -11.69 2.33 11.75
CA LEU A 150 -11.57 2.71 10.33
C LEU A 150 -10.48 1.88 9.63
N GLY A 151 -9.31 1.69 10.27
CA GLY A 151 -8.22 0.87 9.72
C GLY A 151 -8.64 -0.57 9.48
N ARG A 152 -9.34 -1.18 10.43
CA ARG A 152 -9.90 -2.55 10.32
C ARG A 152 -10.91 -2.66 9.18
N GLU A 153 -11.85 -1.72 9.11
CA GLU A 153 -12.88 -1.67 8.07
C GLU A 153 -12.24 -1.57 6.67
N GLN A 154 -11.29 -0.65 6.48
CA GLN A 154 -10.57 -0.50 5.21
C GLN A 154 -9.78 -1.74 4.83
N ASN A 155 -9.01 -2.29 5.77
CA ASN A 155 -8.18 -3.46 5.50
C ASN A 155 -9.03 -4.65 5.10
N ARG A 156 -10.15 -4.88 5.77
CA ARG A 156 -11.10 -5.93 5.43
C ARG A 156 -11.68 -5.72 4.02
N ALA A 157 -12.15 -4.50 3.74
CA ALA A 157 -12.77 -4.18 2.46
C ALA A 157 -11.77 -4.34 1.29
N LEU A 158 -10.54 -3.82 1.43
CA LEU A 158 -9.51 -3.95 0.39
C LEU A 158 -9.04 -5.39 0.23
N LEU A 159 -8.85 -6.13 1.34
CA LEU A 159 -8.46 -7.53 1.30
C LEU A 159 -9.49 -8.37 0.52
N HIS A 160 -10.79 -8.20 0.81
CA HIS A 160 -11.85 -8.89 0.09
C HIS A 160 -11.91 -8.50 -1.39
N ALA A 161 -11.70 -7.23 -1.71
CA ALA A 161 -11.67 -6.76 -3.10
C ALA A 161 -10.50 -7.37 -3.89
N ILE A 162 -9.30 -7.35 -3.32
CA ILE A 162 -8.11 -7.98 -3.92
C ILE A 162 -8.33 -9.49 -4.08
N HIS A 163 -8.78 -10.18 -3.04
CA HIS A 163 -9.03 -11.61 -3.09
C HIS A 163 -10.07 -11.96 -4.16
N GLY A 164 -11.18 -11.23 -4.22
CA GLY A 164 -12.20 -11.43 -5.26
C GLY A 164 -11.63 -11.28 -6.67
N ARG A 165 -10.77 -10.28 -6.89
CA ARG A 165 -10.09 -10.08 -8.18
C ARG A 165 -9.12 -11.21 -8.52
N LEU A 166 -8.34 -11.66 -7.52
CA LEU A 166 -7.38 -12.76 -7.69
C LEU A 166 -8.07 -14.08 -8.04
N MET A 167 -9.26 -14.35 -7.48
CA MET A 167 -10.02 -15.56 -7.81
C MET A 167 -10.50 -15.57 -9.26
N GLY A 168 -10.60 -14.43 -9.92
CA GLY A 168 -10.90 -14.31 -11.36
C GLY A 168 -9.67 -14.49 -12.27
N ILE A 169 -8.46 -14.65 -11.72
CA ILE A 169 -7.24 -14.88 -12.51
C ILE A 169 -6.94 -16.36 -12.56
N ASP A 170 -6.52 -16.83 -13.73
CA ASP A 170 -6.02 -18.20 -13.91
C ASP A 170 -5.01 -18.54 -12.79
N PRO A 171 -5.17 -19.64 -12.05
CA PRO A 171 -4.26 -20.02 -10.96
C PRO A 171 -2.79 -20.06 -11.36
N ALA A 172 -2.47 -20.40 -12.61
CA ALA A 172 -1.08 -20.43 -13.11
C ALA A 172 -0.47 -19.04 -13.33
N LYS A 173 -1.30 -17.98 -13.39
CA LYS A 173 -0.89 -16.59 -13.63
C LYS A 173 -1.16 -15.69 -12.44
N ARG A 174 -1.79 -16.22 -11.40
CA ARG A 174 -2.22 -15.47 -10.23
C ARG A 174 -1.00 -15.04 -9.38
N PRO A 175 -0.89 -13.75 -9.03
CA PRO A 175 0.09 -13.32 -8.06
C PRO A 175 0.01 -14.11 -6.75
N ARG A 176 1.15 -14.41 -6.17
CA ARG A 176 1.20 -14.84 -4.78
C ARG A 176 0.79 -13.66 -3.90
N PHE A 177 -0.32 -13.80 -3.20
CA PHE A 177 -0.82 -12.74 -2.33
C PHE A 177 -0.22 -12.86 -0.94
N VAL A 178 0.36 -11.77 -0.44
CA VAL A 178 0.91 -11.70 0.91
C VAL A 178 0.39 -10.44 1.61
N THR A 179 0.28 -10.50 2.92
CA THR A 179 -0.11 -9.35 3.74
C THR A 179 0.97 -9.02 4.74
N MET A 180 1.11 -7.74 5.02
CA MET A 180 2.09 -7.23 5.97
C MET A 180 1.48 -6.10 6.81
N GLY A 181 1.97 -5.93 8.00
CA GLY A 181 1.66 -4.79 8.85
C GLY A 181 2.71 -4.64 9.93
N GLU A 182 2.95 -3.41 10.35
CA GLU A 182 3.84 -3.07 11.45
C GLU A 182 3.09 -2.24 12.49
N SER A 183 3.37 -2.49 13.78
CA SER A 183 2.76 -1.73 14.88
C SER A 183 1.22 -1.76 14.78
N LEU A 184 0.57 -0.59 14.77
CA LEU A 184 -0.88 -0.47 14.62
C LEU A 184 -1.38 -1.04 13.28
N GLY A 185 -0.55 -1.02 12.24
CA GLY A 185 -0.84 -1.66 10.95
C GLY A 185 -0.98 -3.17 11.07
N ALA A 186 -0.11 -3.83 11.84
CA ALA A 186 -0.23 -5.27 12.11
C ALA A 186 -1.54 -5.59 12.84
N PHE A 187 -1.90 -4.79 13.83
CA PHE A 187 -3.12 -4.96 14.61
C PHE A 187 -4.38 -4.80 13.75
N THR A 188 -4.41 -3.81 12.85
CA THR A 188 -5.55 -3.59 11.96
C THR A 188 -5.62 -4.61 10.82
N MET A 189 -4.47 -5.13 10.36
CA MET A 189 -4.43 -6.16 9.33
C MET A 189 -4.93 -7.51 9.86
N GLN A 190 -4.51 -7.90 11.07
CA GLN A 190 -4.95 -9.16 11.67
C GLN A 190 -6.48 -9.26 11.77
N ASP A 191 -7.16 -8.16 12.06
CA ASP A 191 -8.62 -8.14 12.16
C ASP A 191 -9.32 -8.52 10.85
N ALA A 192 -8.68 -8.23 9.70
CA ALA A 192 -9.22 -8.61 8.39
C ALA A 192 -9.37 -10.15 8.23
N PHE A 193 -8.56 -10.90 8.95
CA PHE A 193 -8.61 -12.38 8.97
C PHE A 193 -9.37 -12.93 10.19
N LEU A 194 -9.13 -12.36 11.37
CA LEU A 194 -9.57 -12.94 12.63
C LEU A 194 -11.08 -12.88 12.86
N HIS A 195 -11.80 -11.97 12.21
CA HIS A 195 -13.27 -11.92 12.33
C HIS A 195 -13.95 -13.19 11.78
N GLU A 196 -13.27 -13.94 10.90
CA GLU A 196 -13.70 -15.23 10.38
C GLU A 196 -12.95 -16.42 11.01
N GLY A 197 -12.18 -16.15 12.08
CA GLY A 197 -11.33 -17.13 12.77
C GLY A 197 -10.22 -17.69 11.86
N THR A 198 -9.75 -18.89 12.16
CA THR A 198 -8.72 -19.57 11.34
C THR A 198 -9.20 -19.89 9.93
N GLY A 199 -10.51 -20.02 9.70
CA GLY A 199 -11.09 -20.18 8.38
C GLY A 199 -10.84 -18.99 7.46
N GLY A 200 -10.75 -17.77 7.99
CA GLY A 200 -10.39 -16.58 7.24
C GLY A 200 -8.98 -16.66 6.67
N LEU A 201 -8.01 -17.12 7.45
CA LEU A 201 -6.63 -17.34 7.00
C LEU A 201 -6.55 -18.35 5.86
N HIS A 202 -7.23 -19.48 5.98
CA HIS A 202 -7.23 -20.52 4.94
C HIS A 202 -7.89 -20.07 3.62
N ARG A 203 -8.88 -19.15 3.69
CA ARG A 203 -9.51 -18.60 2.47
C ARG A 203 -8.69 -17.50 1.80
N ALA A 204 -7.85 -16.84 2.55
CA ALA A 204 -7.01 -15.75 2.03
C ALA A 204 -5.75 -16.27 1.29
N GLY A 205 -5.45 -17.56 1.35
CA GLY A 205 -4.33 -18.20 0.68
C GLY A 205 -3.37 -18.87 1.60
#